data_7976df3cd9d0e9af510604f465bdc46e
#
_entry.id   7976df3cd9d0e9af510604f465bdc46e
#
_cell.length_a   1.000
_cell.length_b   1.000
_cell.length_c   1.000
_cell.angle_alpha   90.00
_cell.angle_beta   90.00
_cell.angle_gamma   90.00
#
_symmetry.space_group_name_H-M   'P 1'
#
loop_
_entity.id
_entity.type
_entity.pdbx_description
1 polymer ?
#
loop_
_entity_poly.entity_id
_entity_poly.type
_entity_poly.pdbx_seq_one_letter_code
_entity_poly.pdbx_strand_id
1 'polypeptide(L)'
;GDAVKKQTRFGSRFCMGLVFLFLYAPILLLIVFSFNAGDSSAVWKGFSLHWYQELFQNRLIMESVYITLLVSLLATLIATVAGTFAAIGLYSLGRRRREALMTVNNIPMMNADIVTGVSLCLFFVAFFQFWGRFAHWVNGVQSLFELPERLTLGMGTLLLAHIAFNIPYVILNVAPKLRQMDKNLIDAAQDLGCTWMQAFFKVMLPEIKSGIISGALIAFTMSIDDF
;
A
#
# COMPACT_ATOMS: atom_id res chain seq x y z
N GLY A 1 -20.78 40.98 -18.56
CA GLY A 1 -20.23 40.02 -17.57
C GLY A 1 -19.74 38.70 -18.19
N ASP A 2 -20.32 38.27 -19.33
CA ASP A 2 -20.06 36.93 -19.89
C ASP A 2 -18.75 36.83 -20.69
N ALA A 3 -18.28 37.90 -21.29
CA ALA A 3 -17.04 37.96 -22.07
C ALA A 3 -15.80 37.78 -21.13
N VAL A 4 -15.81 38.40 -19.98
CA VAL A 4 -14.71 38.29 -18.95
C VAL A 4 -14.66 36.89 -18.37
N LYS A 5 -15.82 36.25 -18.11
CA LYS A 5 -15.90 34.86 -17.64
C LYS A 5 -15.39 33.83 -18.66
N LYS A 6 -15.55 34.12 -19.96
CA LYS A 6 -15.10 33.24 -21.05
C LYS A 6 -13.59 33.35 -21.25
N GLN A 7 -13.04 34.55 -21.11
CA GLN A 7 -11.59 34.81 -21.25
C GLN A 7 -10.79 34.24 -20.09
N THR A 8 -11.27 34.32 -18.87
CA THR A 8 -10.63 33.70 -17.67
C THR A 8 -10.69 32.16 -17.74
N ARG A 9 -11.76 31.58 -18.28
CA ARG A 9 -11.86 30.13 -18.49
C ARG A 9 -10.88 29.61 -19.55
N PHE A 10 -10.61 30.36 -20.59
CA PHE A 10 -9.65 29.98 -21.65
C PHE A 10 -8.22 30.04 -21.10
N GLY A 11 -7.83 31.14 -20.43
CA GLY A 11 -6.53 31.26 -19.78
C GLY A 11 -6.28 30.18 -18.74
N SER A 12 -7.29 29.89 -17.89
CA SER A 12 -7.18 28.83 -16.90
C SER A 12 -7.01 27.43 -17.52
N ARG A 13 -7.74 27.13 -18.59
CA ARG A 13 -7.60 25.85 -19.32
C ARG A 13 -6.24 25.73 -20.00
N PHE A 14 -5.74 26.81 -20.57
CA PHE A 14 -4.42 26.83 -21.21
C PHE A 14 -3.31 26.62 -20.18
N CYS A 15 -3.33 27.35 -19.05
CA CYS A 15 -2.38 27.15 -17.96
C CYS A 15 -2.45 25.72 -17.42
N MET A 16 -3.65 25.18 -17.23
CA MET A 16 -3.84 23.80 -16.75
C MET A 16 -3.27 22.79 -17.75
N GLY A 17 -3.52 22.98 -19.05
CA GLY A 17 -2.95 22.15 -20.12
C GLY A 17 -1.42 22.19 -20.15
N LEU A 18 -0.83 23.37 -19.95
CA LEU A 18 0.62 23.54 -19.92
C LEU A 18 1.25 22.86 -18.69
N VAL A 19 0.61 22.96 -17.53
CA VAL A 19 1.05 22.25 -16.30
C VAL A 19 0.97 20.73 -16.52
N PHE A 20 -0.12 20.21 -17.05
CA PHE A 20 -0.23 18.79 -17.37
C PHE A 20 0.82 18.35 -18.39
N LEU A 21 1.03 19.12 -19.45
CA LEU A 21 2.06 18.82 -20.45
C LEU A 21 3.44 18.74 -19.79
N PHE A 22 3.79 19.71 -18.93
CA PHE A 22 5.06 19.73 -18.23
C PHE A 22 5.24 18.55 -17.28
N LEU A 23 4.17 18.16 -16.57
CA LEU A 23 4.21 17.02 -15.65
C LEU A 23 4.31 15.67 -16.38
N TYR A 24 3.60 15.53 -17.49
CA TYR A 24 3.55 14.27 -18.24
C TYR A 24 4.60 14.17 -19.36
N ALA A 25 5.21 15.28 -19.77
CA ALA A 25 6.24 15.27 -20.82
C ALA A 25 7.40 14.30 -20.55
N PRO A 26 7.99 14.23 -19.33
CA PRO A 26 9.04 13.24 -19.04
C PRO A 26 8.56 11.80 -19.24
N ILE A 27 7.34 11.49 -18.80
CA ILE A 27 6.74 10.15 -18.93
C ILE A 27 6.52 9.82 -20.41
N LEU A 28 5.96 10.76 -21.19
CA LEU A 28 5.76 10.58 -22.63
C LEU A 28 7.09 10.38 -23.36
N LEU A 29 8.13 11.12 -22.98
CA LEU A 29 9.47 10.94 -23.53
C LEU A 29 10.01 9.54 -23.21
N LEU A 30 9.89 9.07 -21.98
CA LEU A 30 10.30 7.71 -21.60
C LEU A 30 9.55 6.64 -22.41
N ILE A 31 8.24 6.82 -22.61
CA ILE A 31 7.44 5.89 -23.43
C ILE A 31 7.94 5.88 -24.88
N VAL A 32 8.21 7.06 -25.48
CA VAL A 32 8.72 7.14 -26.85
C VAL A 32 10.10 6.52 -26.94
N PHE A 33 11.01 6.85 -26.03
CA PHE A 33 12.38 6.30 -26.02
C PHE A 33 12.45 4.82 -25.67
N SER A 34 11.44 4.23 -25.05
CA SER A 34 11.36 2.78 -24.83
C SER A 34 11.32 1.98 -26.14
N PHE A 35 10.91 2.62 -27.24
CA PHE A 35 10.92 2.05 -28.60
C PHE A 35 12.19 2.41 -29.39
N ASN A 36 13.18 3.07 -28.79
CA ASN A 36 14.40 3.46 -29.46
C ASN A 36 15.31 2.24 -29.68
N ALA A 37 15.86 2.08 -30.88
CA ALA A 37 16.81 1.03 -31.22
C ALA A 37 18.21 1.20 -30.59
N GLY A 38 18.49 2.36 -30.00
CA GLY A 38 19.79 2.66 -29.41
C GLY A 38 19.83 2.49 -27.91
N ASP A 39 21.04 2.27 -27.33
CA ASP A 39 21.31 2.10 -25.91
C ASP A 39 21.16 3.42 -25.11
N SER A 40 21.06 4.55 -25.81
CA SER A 40 20.98 5.87 -25.20
C SER A 40 19.59 6.44 -25.28
N SER A 41 19.07 6.93 -24.16
CA SER A 41 17.82 7.68 -24.09
C SER A 41 17.93 9.13 -24.61
N ALA A 42 19.11 9.56 -25.06
CA ALA A 42 19.35 10.92 -25.55
C ALA A 42 19.31 11.04 -27.08
N VAL A 43 19.52 9.94 -27.81
CA VAL A 43 19.60 9.94 -29.27
C VAL A 43 18.66 8.91 -29.85
N TRP A 44 17.75 9.36 -30.73
CA TRP A 44 16.84 8.48 -31.45
C TRP A 44 17.56 7.80 -32.61
N LYS A 45 17.68 6.46 -32.57
CA LYS A 45 18.33 5.63 -33.61
C LYS A 45 17.34 4.85 -34.46
N GLY A 46 16.06 5.05 -34.26
CA GLY A 46 15.00 4.36 -35.01
C GLY A 46 14.06 3.58 -34.07
N PHE A 47 12.96 3.08 -34.65
CA PHE A 47 11.96 2.30 -33.92
C PHE A 47 12.40 0.83 -33.82
N SER A 48 12.38 0.26 -32.61
CA SER A 48 12.69 -1.15 -32.37
C SER A 48 11.90 -1.67 -31.17
N LEU A 49 11.52 -2.94 -31.22
CA LEU A 49 10.97 -3.72 -30.10
C LEU A 49 12.01 -4.64 -29.44
N HIS A 50 13.27 -4.47 -29.80
CA HIS A 50 14.36 -5.34 -29.34
C HIS A 50 14.43 -5.42 -27.80
N TRP A 51 14.34 -4.27 -27.12
CA TRP A 51 14.39 -4.20 -25.67
C TRP A 51 13.23 -4.91 -24.99
N TYR A 52 12.04 -4.91 -25.60
CA TYR A 52 10.89 -5.66 -25.10
C TYR A 52 11.10 -7.17 -25.25
N GLN A 53 11.67 -7.60 -26.37
CA GLN A 53 11.99 -9.01 -26.57
C GLN A 53 13.06 -9.49 -25.59
N GLU A 54 14.11 -8.70 -25.39
CA GLU A 54 15.16 -9.00 -24.43
C GLU A 54 14.63 -9.03 -22.98
N LEU A 55 13.76 -8.07 -22.62
CA LEU A 55 13.08 -8.04 -21.32
C LEU A 55 12.33 -9.36 -21.03
N PHE A 56 11.52 -9.82 -21.98
CA PHE A 56 10.75 -11.07 -21.80
C PHE A 56 11.60 -12.33 -21.83
N GLN A 57 12.77 -12.29 -22.45
CA GLN A 57 13.72 -13.41 -22.48
C GLN A 57 14.61 -13.43 -21.24
N ASN A 58 14.75 -12.30 -20.56
CA ASN A 58 15.59 -12.22 -19.36
C ASN A 58 14.87 -12.83 -18.16
N ARG A 59 15.29 -14.05 -17.82
CA ARG A 59 14.69 -14.82 -16.71
C ARG A 59 14.75 -14.09 -15.37
N LEU A 60 15.86 -13.41 -15.07
CA LEU A 60 16.05 -12.70 -13.80
C LEU A 60 15.04 -11.55 -13.66
N ILE A 61 14.84 -10.79 -14.73
CA ILE A 61 13.87 -9.67 -14.72
C ILE A 61 12.45 -10.21 -14.59
N MET A 62 12.11 -11.26 -15.35
CA MET A 62 10.77 -11.86 -15.28
C MET A 62 10.46 -12.46 -13.90
N GLU A 63 11.43 -13.10 -13.28
CA GLU A 63 11.29 -13.63 -11.92
C GLU A 63 11.10 -12.51 -10.90
N SER A 64 11.88 -11.41 -11.02
CA SER A 64 11.73 -10.23 -10.17
C SER A 64 10.34 -9.57 -10.31
N VAL A 65 9.86 -9.40 -11.54
CA VAL A 65 8.52 -8.86 -11.81
C VAL A 65 7.43 -9.76 -11.21
N TYR A 66 7.56 -11.08 -11.39
CA TYR A 66 6.62 -12.03 -10.81
C TYR A 66 6.58 -11.95 -9.28
N ILE A 67 7.75 -11.93 -8.63
CA ILE A 67 7.85 -11.82 -7.17
C ILE A 67 7.26 -10.51 -6.69
N THR A 68 7.58 -9.38 -7.34
CA THR A 68 7.04 -8.06 -6.98
C THR A 68 5.52 -8.04 -7.06
N LEU A 69 4.95 -8.51 -8.17
CA LEU A 69 3.50 -8.55 -8.33
C LEU A 69 2.82 -9.47 -7.31
N LEU A 70 3.41 -10.64 -7.06
CA LEU A 70 2.87 -11.60 -6.09
C LEU A 70 2.91 -11.04 -4.67
N VAL A 71 4.04 -10.47 -4.24
CA VAL A 71 4.20 -9.87 -2.91
C VAL A 71 3.27 -8.67 -2.76
N SER A 72 3.22 -7.77 -3.75
CA SER A 72 2.36 -6.58 -3.72
C SER A 72 0.88 -6.96 -3.62
N LEU A 73 0.44 -7.95 -4.39
CA LEU A 73 -0.94 -8.41 -4.36
C LEU A 73 -1.30 -9.05 -3.00
N LEU A 74 -0.46 -9.97 -2.52
CA LEU A 74 -0.68 -10.64 -1.24
C LEU A 74 -0.63 -9.64 -0.07
N ALA A 75 0.38 -8.76 -0.05
CA ALA A 75 0.51 -7.74 0.97
C ALA A 75 -0.70 -6.80 0.99
N THR A 76 -1.16 -6.35 -0.19
CA THR A 76 -2.34 -5.50 -0.32
C THR A 76 -3.60 -6.18 0.20
N LEU A 77 -3.84 -7.44 -0.17
CA LEU A 77 -5.01 -8.18 0.30
C LEU A 77 -5.02 -8.31 1.83
N ILE A 78 -3.90 -8.75 2.41
CA ILE A 78 -3.78 -8.93 3.86
C ILE A 78 -3.87 -7.58 4.57
N ALA A 79 -3.15 -6.55 4.09
CA ALA A 79 -3.18 -5.22 4.67
C ALA A 79 -4.56 -4.56 4.56
N THR A 80 -5.31 -4.80 3.47
CA THR A 80 -6.67 -4.27 3.31
C THR A 80 -7.61 -4.87 4.34
N VAL A 81 -7.55 -6.17 4.56
CA VAL A 81 -8.36 -6.82 5.59
C VAL A 81 -7.95 -6.33 6.98
N ALA A 82 -6.67 -6.43 7.32
CA ALA A 82 -6.16 -6.03 8.63
C ALA A 82 -6.38 -4.55 8.91
N GLY A 83 -6.09 -3.66 7.94
CA GLY A 83 -6.27 -2.22 8.05
C GLY A 83 -7.73 -1.81 8.17
N THR A 84 -8.64 -2.51 7.47
CA THR A 84 -10.08 -2.29 7.62
C THR A 84 -10.56 -2.64 9.03
N PHE A 85 -10.19 -3.80 9.55
CA PHE A 85 -10.53 -4.19 10.93
C PHE A 85 -9.88 -3.25 11.96
N ALA A 86 -8.64 -2.83 11.74
CA ALA A 86 -7.96 -1.86 12.58
C ALA A 86 -8.69 -0.49 12.57
N ALA A 87 -9.12 -0.02 11.40
CA ALA A 87 -9.88 1.22 11.28
C ALA A 87 -11.22 1.15 12.04
N ILE A 88 -11.94 0.03 11.95
CA ILE A 88 -13.19 -0.21 12.68
C ILE A 88 -12.92 -0.27 14.19
N GLY A 89 -11.87 -0.96 14.61
CA GLY A 89 -11.44 -0.98 16.02
C GLY A 89 -11.10 0.42 16.54
N LEU A 90 -10.38 1.22 15.75
CA LEU A 90 -10.06 2.61 16.09
C LEU A 90 -11.33 3.49 16.18
N TYR A 91 -12.32 3.22 15.35
CA TYR A 91 -13.58 3.96 15.37
C TYR A 91 -14.36 3.73 16.68
N SER A 92 -14.31 2.52 17.24
CA SER A 92 -14.97 2.17 18.50
C SER A 92 -14.27 2.76 19.74
N LEU A 93 -13.03 3.24 19.61
CA LEU A 93 -12.28 3.80 20.72
C LEU A 93 -12.68 5.25 21.04
N GLY A 94 -12.54 5.61 22.33
CA GLY A 94 -12.71 6.99 22.76
C GLY A 94 -11.72 7.95 22.07
N ARG A 95 -12.13 9.20 21.89
CA ARG A 95 -11.44 10.23 21.10
C ARG A 95 -9.94 10.33 21.38
N ARG A 96 -9.52 10.39 22.65
CA ARG A 96 -8.09 10.55 23.02
C ARG A 96 -7.24 9.37 22.58
N ARG A 97 -7.72 8.14 22.82
CA ARG A 97 -7.00 6.91 22.44
C ARG A 97 -6.91 6.77 20.91
N ARG A 98 -8.00 7.10 20.23
CA ARG A 98 -8.05 7.09 18.76
C ARG A 98 -7.06 8.08 18.16
N GLU A 99 -7.01 9.32 18.65
CA GLU A 99 -6.08 10.35 18.18
C GLU A 99 -4.62 9.93 18.41
N ALA A 100 -4.29 9.37 19.57
CA ALA A 100 -2.95 8.87 19.87
C ALA A 100 -2.54 7.73 18.92
N LEU A 101 -3.42 6.73 18.71
CA LEU A 101 -3.14 5.61 17.80
C LEU A 101 -3.05 6.06 16.33
N MET A 102 -3.88 7.03 15.91
CA MET A 102 -3.77 7.61 14.56
C MET A 102 -2.46 8.38 14.37
N THR A 103 -1.97 9.06 15.41
CA THR A 103 -0.65 9.72 15.36
C THR A 103 0.46 8.67 15.16
N VAL A 104 0.43 7.59 15.93
CA VAL A 104 1.40 6.49 15.78
C VAL A 104 1.30 5.86 14.39
N ASN A 105 0.09 5.64 13.89
CA ASN A 105 -0.15 5.10 12.55
C ASN A 105 0.45 5.97 11.42
N ASN A 106 0.50 7.29 11.62
CA ASN A 106 1.01 8.22 10.62
C ASN A 106 2.55 8.33 10.63
N ILE A 107 3.23 7.89 11.69
CA ILE A 107 4.70 7.99 11.81
C ILE A 107 5.42 7.33 10.62
N PRO A 108 5.11 6.08 10.23
CA PRO A 108 5.79 5.44 9.09
C PRO A 108 5.64 6.21 7.79
N MET A 109 4.48 6.84 7.57
CA MET A 109 4.19 7.58 6.33
C MET A 109 4.92 8.93 6.23
N MET A 110 5.39 9.47 7.36
CA MET A 110 6.15 10.73 7.39
C MET A 110 7.65 10.52 7.19
N ASN A 111 8.12 9.28 7.35
CA ASN A 111 9.52 8.95 7.16
C ASN A 111 9.80 8.64 5.68
N ALA A 112 11.06 8.84 5.26
CA ALA A 112 11.51 8.37 3.95
C ALA A 112 11.45 6.83 3.91
N ASP A 113 10.94 6.26 2.82
CA ASP A 113 10.72 4.82 2.64
C ASP A 113 12.00 4.01 2.87
N ILE A 114 13.15 4.53 2.40
CA ILE A 114 14.47 3.95 2.65
C ILE A 114 14.77 3.81 4.14
N VAL A 115 14.48 4.84 4.94
CA VAL A 115 14.75 4.82 6.40
C VAL A 115 13.89 3.76 7.09
N THR A 116 12.63 3.68 6.69
CA THR A 116 11.69 2.70 7.26
C THR A 116 12.06 1.29 6.80
N GLY A 117 12.44 1.10 5.54
CA GLY A 117 12.90 -0.19 5.01
C GLY A 117 14.16 -0.70 5.73
N VAL A 118 15.18 0.14 5.88
CA VAL A 118 16.40 -0.20 6.63
C VAL A 118 16.09 -0.50 8.09
N SER A 119 15.22 0.29 8.73
CA SER A 119 14.81 0.07 10.12
C SER A 119 14.10 -1.26 10.33
N LEU A 120 13.20 -1.65 9.41
CA LEU A 120 12.54 -2.95 9.44
C LEU A 120 13.52 -4.11 9.20
N CYS A 121 14.47 -3.93 8.27
CA CYS A 121 15.51 -4.93 8.05
C CYS A 121 16.34 -5.16 9.31
N LEU A 122 16.81 -4.10 9.96
CA LEU A 122 17.53 -4.17 11.23
C LEU A 122 16.68 -4.77 12.35
N PHE A 123 15.41 -4.42 12.40
CA PHE A 123 14.47 -5.01 13.36
C PHE A 123 14.35 -6.52 13.17
N PHE A 124 14.17 -7.01 11.92
CA PHE A 124 14.10 -8.44 11.65
C PHE A 124 15.39 -9.15 12.01
N VAL A 125 16.56 -8.58 11.69
CA VAL A 125 17.86 -9.16 12.06
C VAL A 125 17.98 -9.28 13.58
N ALA A 126 17.67 -8.21 14.32
CA ALA A 126 17.71 -8.22 15.78
C ALA A 126 16.70 -9.21 16.37
N PHE A 127 15.48 -9.25 15.81
CA PHE A 127 14.45 -10.18 16.24
C PHE A 127 14.86 -11.64 16.01
N PHE A 128 15.47 -11.97 14.86
CA PHE A 128 15.93 -13.32 14.57
C PHE A 128 17.09 -13.76 15.47
N GLN A 129 17.99 -12.84 15.80
CA GLN A 129 19.04 -13.12 16.79
C GLN A 129 18.46 -13.38 18.19
N PHE A 130 17.48 -12.58 18.60
CA PHE A 130 16.78 -12.78 19.88
C PHE A 130 16.02 -14.10 19.86
N TRP A 131 15.28 -14.37 18.77
CA TRP A 131 14.53 -15.62 18.59
C TRP A 131 15.44 -16.85 18.64
N GLY A 132 16.57 -16.84 17.96
CA GLY A 132 17.52 -17.94 17.98
C GLY A 132 18.06 -18.26 19.39
N ARG A 133 18.35 -17.23 20.20
CA ARG A 133 18.73 -17.40 21.60
C ARG A 133 17.59 -17.98 22.45
N PHE A 134 16.38 -17.47 22.23
CA PHE A 134 15.18 -17.95 22.94
C PHE A 134 14.86 -19.40 22.55
N ALA A 135 14.86 -19.73 21.27
CA ALA A 135 14.62 -21.08 20.77
C ALA A 135 15.68 -22.07 21.30
N HIS A 136 16.95 -21.68 21.30
CA HIS A 136 18.02 -22.49 21.87
C HIS A 136 17.82 -22.74 23.39
N TRP A 137 17.39 -21.72 24.12
CA TRP A 137 17.08 -21.86 25.53
C TRP A 137 15.88 -22.79 25.77
N VAL A 138 14.79 -22.65 24.98
CA VAL A 138 13.59 -23.51 25.10
C VAL A 138 13.92 -24.96 24.73
N ASN A 139 14.65 -25.17 23.63
CA ASN A 139 15.04 -26.50 23.17
C ASN A 139 15.97 -27.20 24.20
N GLY A 140 16.75 -26.44 24.99
CA GLY A 140 17.56 -26.95 26.09
C GLY A 140 16.76 -27.36 27.32
N VAL A 141 15.54 -26.84 27.48
CA VAL A 141 14.67 -27.11 28.65
C VAL A 141 13.59 -28.15 28.33
N GLN A 142 13.15 -28.27 27.07
CA GLN A 142 12.06 -29.18 26.66
C GLN A 142 12.47 -30.04 25.48
N SER A 143 12.25 -31.35 25.59
CA SER A 143 12.48 -32.33 24.50
C SER A 143 11.24 -32.63 23.64
N LEU A 144 10.09 -31.98 23.92
CA LEU A 144 8.80 -32.28 23.28
C LEU A 144 8.53 -31.53 22.00
N PHE A 145 9.16 -30.39 21.76
CA PHE A 145 8.93 -29.55 20.59
C PHE A 145 10.22 -28.79 20.25
N GLU A 146 10.81 -29.09 19.11
CA GLU A 146 11.99 -28.35 18.62
C GLU A 146 11.54 -27.09 17.87
N LEU A 147 11.88 -25.92 18.42
CA LEU A 147 11.69 -24.63 17.75
C LEU A 147 12.82 -24.40 16.73
N PRO A 148 12.53 -23.84 15.54
CA PRO A 148 13.56 -23.51 14.58
C PRO A 148 14.47 -22.41 15.14
N GLU A 149 15.76 -22.74 15.32
CA GLU A 149 16.74 -21.79 15.88
C GLU A 149 17.20 -20.73 14.88
N ARG A 150 17.01 -20.98 13.59
CA ARG A 150 17.46 -20.07 12.52
C ARG A 150 16.30 -19.60 11.69
N LEU A 151 15.94 -18.34 11.86
CA LEU A 151 15.07 -17.60 10.96
C LEU A 151 15.95 -16.73 10.05
N THR A 152 15.68 -16.74 8.76
CA THR A 152 16.43 -15.97 7.76
C THR A 152 15.55 -14.95 7.08
N LEU A 153 16.16 -13.85 6.65
CA LEU A 153 15.49 -12.90 5.76
C LEU A 153 15.12 -13.60 4.46
N GLY A 154 13.91 -13.39 4.01
CA GLY A 154 13.39 -14.00 2.79
C GLY A 154 12.02 -13.44 2.41
N MET A 155 11.33 -14.12 1.52
CA MET A 155 10.04 -13.68 0.99
C MET A 155 8.99 -13.43 2.09
N GLY A 156 9.01 -14.21 3.18
CA GLY A 156 8.09 -14.00 4.32
C GLY A 156 8.33 -12.68 5.06
N THR A 157 9.58 -12.31 5.29
CA THR A 157 9.93 -11.03 5.93
C THR A 157 9.65 -9.85 5.02
N LEU A 158 9.90 -10.01 3.70
CA LEU A 158 9.54 -9.03 2.70
C LEU A 158 8.03 -8.79 2.68
N LEU A 159 7.23 -9.86 2.66
CA LEU A 159 5.78 -9.78 2.71
C LEU A 159 5.29 -9.08 4.00
N LEU A 160 5.86 -9.43 5.15
CA LEU A 160 5.52 -8.79 6.44
C LEU A 160 5.85 -7.29 6.44
N ALA A 161 6.99 -6.90 5.86
CA ALA A 161 7.35 -5.51 5.71
C ALA A 161 6.33 -4.74 4.87
N HIS A 162 5.98 -5.25 3.69
CA HIS A 162 4.96 -4.64 2.82
C HIS A 162 3.57 -4.57 3.48
N ILE A 163 3.18 -5.60 4.24
CA ILE A 163 1.92 -5.55 5.02
C ILE A 163 1.97 -4.43 6.05
N ALA A 164 3.08 -4.33 6.81
CA ALA A 164 3.24 -3.31 7.84
C ALA A 164 3.20 -1.88 7.26
N PHE A 165 3.80 -1.66 6.08
CA PHE A 165 3.72 -0.38 5.37
C PHE A 165 2.33 -0.06 4.85
N ASN A 166 1.62 -1.05 4.32
CA ASN A 166 0.35 -0.86 3.66
C ASN A 166 -0.82 -0.62 4.62
N ILE A 167 -0.78 -1.18 5.85
CA ILE A 167 -1.84 -1.01 6.85
C ILE A 167 -2.17 0.46 7.13
N PRO A 168 -1.21 1.38 7.38
CA PRO A 168 -1.49 2.78 7.60
C PRO A 168 -2.28 3.45 6.48
N TYR A 169 -1.94 3.17 5.23
CA TYR A 169 -2.63 3.74 4.05
C TYR A 169 -4.09 3.28 3.99
N VAL A 170 -4.36 2.00 4.28
CA VAL A 170 -5.73 1.48 4.34
C VAL A 170 -6.52 2.15 5.46
N ILE A 171 -5.95 2.24 6.66
CA ILE A 171 -6.61 2.90 7.81
C ILE A 171 -6.97 4.34 7.48
N LEU A 172 -6.06 5.11 6.86
CA LEU A 172 -6.32 6.51 6.49
C LEU A 172 -7.42 6.69 5.47
N ASN A 173 -7.65 5.71 4.60
CA ASN A 173 -8.73 5.77 3.61
C ASN A 173 -10.07 5.27 4.16
N VAL A 174 -10.05 4.29 5.07
CA VAL A 174 -11.27 3.71 5.66
C VAL A 174 -11.81 4.58 6.81
N ALA A 175 -10.93 5.10 7.68
CA ALA A 175 -11.33 5.85 8.86
C ALA A 175 -12.21 7.10 8.57
N PRO A 176 -11.98 7.91 7.52
CA PRO A 176 -12.87 9.00 7.17
C PRO A 176 -14.26 8.52 6.75
N LYS A 177 -14.38 7.39 6.06
CA LYS A 177 -15.67 6.81 5.66
C LYS A 177 -16.49 6.37 6.87
N LEU A 178 -15.83 5.71 7.83
CA LEU A 178 -16.47 5.37 9.11
C LEU A 178 -16.95 6.61 9.88
N ARG A 179 -16.24 7.74 9.80
CA ARG A 179 -16.65 8.99 10.44
C ARG A 179 -17.83 9.68 9.75
N GLN A 180 -17.95 9.51 8.43
CA GLN A 180 -19.03 10.08 7.63
C GLN A 180 -20.31 9.24 7.70
N MET A 181 -20.21 7.97 8.09
CA MET A 181 -21.34 7.07 8.26
C MET A 181 -22.23 7.55 9.43
N ASP A 182 -23.54 7.54 9.23
CA ASP A 182 -24.49 7.80 10.30
C ASP A 182 -24.42 6.70 11.37
N LYS A 183 -24.20 7.09 12.60
CA LYS A 183 -24.07 6.15 13.74
C LYS A 183 -25.35 5.37 13.99
N ASN A 184 -26.51 5.97 13.69
CA ASN A 184 -27.80 5.36 13.91
C ASN A 184 -28.14 4.26 12.90
N LEU A 185 -27.40 4.14 11.79
CA LEU A 185 -27.66 3.10 10.79
C LEU A 185 -27.53 1.68 11.34
N ILE A 186 -26.54 1.46 12.19
CA ILE A 186 -26.29 0.14 12.81
C ILE A 186 -27.37 -0.16 13.83
N ASP A 187 -27.72 0.81 14.66
CA ASP A 187 -28.77 0.68 15.68
C ASP A 187 -30.13 0.43 15.02
N ALA A 188 -30.46 1.20 13.98
CA ALA A 188 -31.70 1.01 13.20
C ALA A 188 -31.77 -0.38 12.53
N ALA A 189 -30.64 -0.90 12.03
CA ALA A 189 -30.59 -2.25 11.47
C ALA A 189 -30.83 -3.33 12.54
N GLN A 190 -30.33 -3.10 13.76
CA GLN A 190 -30.55 -4.00 14.89
C GLN A 190 -32.00 -3.94 15.39
N ASP A 191 -32.60 -2.76 15.43
CA ASP A 191 -34.01 -2.57 15.77
C ASP A 191 -34.94 -3.29 14.77
N LEU A 192 -34.51 -3.43 13.52
CA LEU A 192 -35.19 -4.21 12.48
C LEU A 192 -34.91 -5.74 12.59
N GLY A 193 -34.25 -6.18 13.66
CA GLY A 193 -33.98 -7.60 13.94
C GLY A 193 -32.69 -8.16 13.32
N CYS A 194 -31.82 -7.30 12.77
CA CYS A 194 -30.50 -7.76 12.30
C CYS A 194 -29.58 -8.08 13.49
N THR A 195 -28.85 -9.19 13.40
CA THR A 195 -27.73 -9.43 14.32
C THR A 195 -26.61 -8.45 14.02
N TRP A 196 -25.70 -8.22 14.97
CA TRP A 196 -24.55 -7.33 14.79
C TRP A 196 -23.73 -7.71 13.54
N MET A 197 -23.53 -9.00 13.31
CA MET A 197 -22.80 -9.50 12.12
C MET A 197 -23.54 -9.18 10.82
N GLN A 198 -24.87 -9.29 10.82
CA GLN A 198 -25.68 -8.91 9.66
C GLN A 198 -25.65 -7.42 9.40
N ALA A 199 -25.73 -6.58 10.43
CA ALA A 199 -25.59 -5.13 10.32
C ALA A 199 -24.20 -4.75 9.80
N PHE A 200 -23.15 -5.43 10.25
CA PHE A 200 -21.79 -5.25 9.75
C PHE A 200 -21.69 -5.51 8.24
N PHE A 201 -22.10 -6.67 7.77
CA PHE A 201 -21.96 -7.04 6.35
C PHE A 201 -22.96 -6.35 5.42
N LYS A 202 -24.20 -6.10 5.88
CA LYS A 202 -25.27 -5.55 5.04
C LYS A 202 -25.33 -4.02 5.06
N VAL A 203 -24.84 -3.36 6.12
CA VAL A 203 -24.94 -1.92 6.30
C VAL A 203 -23.54 -1.28 6.34
N MET A 204 -22.69 -1.63 7.31
CA MET A 204 -21.41 -0.97 7.51
C MET A 204 -20.45 -1.20 6.34
N LEU A 205 -20.25 -2.46 5.94
CA LEU A 205 -19.26 -2.82 4.91
C LEU A 205 -19.59 -2.18 3.53
N PRO A 206 -20.82 -2.18 3.03
CA PRO A 206 -21.17 -1.47 1.80
C PRO A 206 -20.96 0.03 1.88
N GLU A 207 -21.23 0.65 3.04
CA GLU A 207 -21.05 2.09 3.22
C GLU A 207 -19.58 2.51 3.16
N ILE A 208 -18.67 1.73 3.74
CA ILE A 208 -17.25 2.01 3.75
C ILE A 208 -16.47 1.42 2.55
N LYS A 209 -17.14 0.68 1.65
CA LYS A 209 -16.46 -0.03 0.54
C LYS A 209 -15.60 0.89 -0.34
N SER A 210 -16.05 2.13 -0.57
CA SER A 210 -15.27 3.09 -1.36
C SER A 210 -13.93 3.44 -0.69
N GLY A 211 -13.91 3.53 0.64
CA GLY A 211 -12.68 3.73 1.41
C GLY A 211 -11.77 2.50 1.39
N ILE A 212 -12.36 1.29 1.45
CA ILE A 212 -11.61 0.03 1.36
C ILE A 212 -10.95 -0.10 0.00
N ILE A 213 -11.70 0.13 -1.09
CA ILE A 213 -11.18 0.06 -2.45
C ILE A 213 -10.08 1.11 -2.68
N SER A 214 -10.29 2.36 -2.27
CA SER A 214 -9.28 3.42 -2.38
C SER A 214 -8.02 3.08 -1.57
N GLY A 215 -8.19 2.59 -0.34
CA GLY A 215 -7.09 2.15 0.50
C GLY A 215 -6.30 0.98 -0.11
N ALA A 216 -6.99 0.00 -0.68
CA ALA A 216 -6.39 -1.13 -1.37
C ALA A 216 -5.59 -0.69 -2.62
N LEU A 217 -6.15 0.21 -3.43
CA LEU A 217 -5.48 0.71 -4.62
C LEU A 217 -4.21 1.50 -4.27
N ILE A 218 -4.26 2.35 -3.24
CA ILE A 218 -3.09 3.10 -2.78
C ILE A 218 -2.04 2.13 -2.21
N ALA A 219 -2.45 1.20 -1.36
CA ALA A 219 -1.56 0.19 -0.80
C ALA A 219 -0.88 -0.65 -1.88
N PHE A 220 -1.61 -1.05 -2.91
CA PHE A 220 -1.06 -1.78 -4.06
C PHE A 220 -0.04 -0.96 -4.84
N THR A 221 -0.38 0.31 -5.13
CA THR A 221 0.53 1.22 -5.84
C THR A 221 1.81 1.45 -5.05
N MET A 222 1.72 1.72 -3.75
CA MET A 222 2.88 1.89 -2.88
C MET A 222 3.72 0.61 -2.82
N SER A 223 3.08 -0.55 -2.71
CA SER A 223 3.79 -1.83 -2.65
C SER A 223 4.52 -2.21 -3.95
N ILE A 224 4.10 -1.69 -5.10
CA ILE A 224 4.83 -1.89 -6.38
C ILE A 224 5.99 -0.89 -6.50
N ASP A 225 5.80 0.33 -6.00
CA ASP A 225 6.78 1.42 -6.17
C ASP A 225 7.96 1.29 -5.20
N ASP A 226 7.77 0.58 -4.10
CA ASP A 226 8.76 0.46 -3.02
C ASP A 226 10.01 -0.37 -3.36
N PHE A 227 10.09 -1.01 -4.56
CA PHE A 227 11.34 -1.68 -5.03
C PHE A 227 11.35 -1.91 -6.53
#